data_b5f2e0b112659a1a4876dd996f7187a2
#
_entry.id   b5f2e0b112659a1a4876dd996f7187a2
#
_cell.length_a   1.000
_cell.length_b   1.000
_cell.length_c   1.000
_cell.angle_alpha   90.00
_cell.angle_beta   90.00
_cell.angle_gamma   90.00
#
_symmetry.space_group_name_H-M   'P 1'
#
loop_
_entity.id
_entity.type
_entity.pdbx_description
1 polymer ?
#
loop_
_entity_poly.entity_id
_entity_poly.type
_entity_poly.pdbx_seq_one_letter_code
_entity_poly.pdbx_strand_id
1 'polypeptide(L)'
;MFHYFLQLNFATILISFFMLIFVNVNPVFQRKVIRLFSIAISTVLCLVIVDSIEYWCATLPYPTMLRVAVSIIGYALRPINICFVIILSCGNRVSQKFKKFIALPGILNTLIAPTALFSGVCFSYSDKNEFVRGPLGYSAFVASGFYLILLVILTNKLYKTEHTYEALIAIFIAVTNTIAVILEAFFHYDGLINTTGAVGVAFYYMYLTT
;
A
#
# COMPACT_ATOMS: atom_id res chain seq x y z
N MET A 1 3.00 18.54 -16.52
CA MET A 1 2.52 17.91 -15.28
C MET A 1 2.07 16.47 -15.51
N PHE A 2 1.08 16.19 -16.35
CA PHE A 2 0.65 14.83 -16.72
C PHE A 2 1.80 13.95 -17.26
N HIS A 3 2.71 14.53 -18.04
CA HIS A 3 3.89 13.83 -18.57
C HIS A 3 4.87 13.39 -17.47
N TYR A 4 5.12 14.23 -16.48
CA TYR A 4 5.97 13.89 -15.33
C TYR A 4 5.36 12.77 -14.49
N PHE A 5 4.05 12.84 -14.25
CA PHE A 5 3.33 11.79 -13.57
C PHE A 5 3.40 10.44 -14.28
N LEU A 6 3.16 10.41 -15.59
CA LEU A 6 3.28 9.20 -16.38
C LEU A 6 4.70 8.63 -16.36
N GLN A 7 5.72 9.48 -16.42
CA GLN A 7 7.11 9.02 -16.30
C GLN A 7 7.39 8.37 -14.95
N LEU A 8 6.94 9.00 -13.86
CA LEU A 8 7.19 8.53 -12.50
C LEU A 8 6.47 7.20 -12.22
N ASN A 9 5.24 7.05 -12.68
CA ASN A 9 4.40 5.91 -12.36
C ASN A 9 4.24 4.90 -13.51
N PHE A 10 4.87 5.13 -14.66
CA PHE A 10 4.71 4.29 -15.85
C PHE A 10 5.04 2.81 -15.56
N ALA A 11 6.16 2.54 -14.90
CA ALA A 11 6.56 1.18 -14.55
C ALA A 11 5.54 0.54 -13.60
N THR A 12 5.05 1.28 -12.61
CA THR A 12 4.05 0.79 -11.64
C THR A 12 2.73 0.45 -12.33
N ILE A 13 2.26 1.31 -13.21
CA ILE A 13 1.03 1.09 -13.99
C ILE A 13 1.19 -0.14 -14.88
N LEU A 14 2.30 -0.21 -15.61
CA LEU A 14 2.59 -1.31 -16.54
C LEU A 14 2.67 -2.66 -15.82
N ILE A 15 3.47 -2.74 -14.75
CA ILE A 15 3.60 -3.95 -13.92
C ILE A 15 2.24 -4.36 -13.36
N SER A 16 1.49 -3.42 -12.79
CA SER A 16 0.19 -3.69 -12.19
C SER A 16 -0.83 -4.17 -13.23
N PHE A 17 -0.85 -3.56 -14.41
CA PHE A 17 -1.76 -3.97 -15.49
C PHE A 17 -1.44 -5.40 -15.99
N PHE A 18 -0.16 -5.70 -16.26
CA PHE A 18 0.24 -7.05 -16.66
C PHE A 18 -0.05 -8.08 -15.57
N MET A 19 0.19 -7.72 -14.30
CA MET A 19 -0.10 -8.60 -13.18
C MET A 19 -1.58 -8.92 -13.06
N LEU A 20 -2.49 -7.96 -13.30
CA LEU A 20 -3.92 -8.21 -13.33
C LEU A 20 -4.29 -9.24 -14.41
N ILE A 21 -3.69 -9.13 -15.59
CA ILE A 21 -3.93 -10.10 -16.67
C ILE A 21 -3.39 -11.48 -16.25
N PHE A 22 -2.13 -11.57 -15.86
CA PHE A 22 -1.48 -12.85 -15.54
C PHE A 22 -2.18 -13.58 -14.39
N VAL A 23 -2.55 -12.87 -13.33
CA VAL A 23 -3.24 -13.48 -12.18
C VAL A 23 -4.60 -14.06 -12.60
N ASN A 24 -5.35 -13.39 -13.48
CA ASN A 24 -6.67 -13.85 -13.90
C ASN A 24 -6.63 -14.96 -14.95
N VAL A 25 -5.57 -15.05 -15.74
CA VAL A 25 -5.41 -16.10 -16.78
C VAL A 25 -4.74 -17.36 -16.23
N ASN A 26 -4.03 -17.27 -15.09
CA ASN A 26 -3.26 -18.38 -14.55
C ASN A 26 -4.17 -19.48 -13.96
N PRO A 27 -4.13 -20.73 -14.53
CA PRO A 27 -4.99 -21.81 -14.08
C PRO A 27 -4.54 -22.47 -12.76
N VAL A 28 -3.33 -22.18 -12.29
CA VAL A 28 -2.73 -22.79 -11.09
C VAL A 28 -3.40 -22.30 -9.82
N PHE A 29 -3.92 -21.08 -9.82
CA PHE A 29 -4.46 -20.47 -8.61
C PHE A 29 -5.94 -20.78 -8.37
N GLN A 30 -6.28 -21.02 -7.11
CA GLN A 30 -7.67 -21.04 -6.67
C GLN A 30 -8.32 -19.65 -6.83
N ARG A 31 -9.59 -19.59 -7.16
CA ARG A 31 -10.37 -18.34 -7.32
C ARG A 31 -10.24 -17.36 -6.14
N LYS A 32 -10.06 -17.88 -4.92
CA LYS A 32 -9.86 -17.05 -3.72
C LYS A 32 -8.53 -16.29 -3.75
N VAL A 33 -7.46 -16.96 -4.17
CA VAL A 33 -6.11 -16.39 -4.29
C VAL A 33 -6.10 -15.34 -5.41
N ILE A 34 -6.68 -15.68 -6.57
CA ILE A 34 -6.85 -14.75 -7.70
C ILE A 34 -7.55 -13.46 -7.23
N ARG A 35 -8.66 -13.58 -6.52
CA ARG A 35 -9.40 -12.42 -6.02
C ARG A 35 -8.55 -11.54 -5.09
N LEU A 36 -7.82 -12.14 -4.15
CA LEU A 36 -6.96 -11.38 -3.23
C LEU A 36 -5.81 -10.68 -3.94
N PHE A 37 -5.14 -11.34 -4.90
CA PHE A 37 -4.13 -10.70 -5.75
C PHE A 37 -4.72 -9.55 -6.56
N SER A 38 -5.86 -9.77 -7.22
CA SER A 38 -6.52 -8.72 -8.02
C SER A 38 -6.89 -7.51 -7.15
N ILE A 39 -7.36 -7.72 -5.92
CA ILE A 39 -7.64 -6.63 -4.98
C ILE A 39 -6.34 -5.90 -4.60
N ALA A 40 -5.26 -6.62 -4.24
CA ALA A 40 -3.99 -6.01 -3.87
C ALA A 40 -3.41 -5.17 -5.02
N ILE A 41 -3.44 -5.69 -6.25
CA ILE A 41 -2.95 -4.96 -7.43
C ILE A 41 -3.85 -3.75 -7.75
N SER A 42 -5.18 -3.91 -7.64
CA SER A 42 -6.12 -2.82 -7.86
C SER A 42 -5.96 -1.69 -6.82
N THR A 43 -5.61 -2.02 -5.57
CA THR A 43 -5.29 -0.99 -4.57
C THR A 43 -4.02 -0.21 -4.90
N VAL A 44 -2.99 -0.84 -5.47
CA VAL A 44 -1.80 -0.13 -5.97
C VAL A 44 -2.16 0.81 -7.11
N LEU A 45 -2.94 0.37 -8.10
CA LEU A 45 -3.40 1.23 -9.19
C LEU A 45 -4.25 2.40 -8.68
N CYS A 46 -5.13 2.14 -7.72
CA CYS A 46 -5.93 3.19 -7.08
C CYS A 46 -5.04 4.22 -6.37
N LEU A 47 -4.00 3.77 -5.64
CA LEU A 47 -3.04 4.66 -5.00
C LEU A 47 -2.29 5.53 -6.01
N VAL A 48 -1.85 4.96 -7.13
CA VAL A 48 -1.20 5.72 -8.21
C VAL A 48 -2.12 6.83 -8.75
N ILE A 49 -3.41 6.55 -8.95
CA ILE A 49 -4.39 7.53 -9.42
C ILE A 49 -4.61 8.61 -8.36
N VAL A 50 -4.79 8.22 -7.11
CA VAL A 50 -5.02 9.11 -5.98
C VAL A 50 -3.84 10.05 -5.77
N ASP A 51 -2.63 9.53 -5.73
CA ASP A 51 -1.40 10.32 -5.56
C ASP A 51 -1.20 11.31 -6.73
N SER A 52 -1.64 10.93 -7.94
CA SER A 52 -1.60 11.81 -9.11
C SER A 52 -2.53 12.99 -9.01
N ILE A 53 -3.76 12.71 -8.58
CA ILE A 53 -4.76 13.77 -8.40
C ILE A 53 -4.32 14.66 -7.24
N GLU A 54 -3.77 14.10 -6.16
CA GLU A 54 -3.24 14.88 -5.05
C GLU A 54 -2.11 15.79 -5.51
N TYR A 55 -1.14 15.25 -6.27
CA TYR A 55 -0.04 16.04 -6.85
C TYR A 55 -0.54 17.17 -7.75
N TRP A 56 -1.52 16.89 -8.61
CA TRP A 56 -2.15 17.93 -9.43
C TRP A 56 -2.83 19.00 -8.57
N CYS A 57 -3.62 18.60 -7.57
CA CYS A 57 -4.28 19.52 -6.66
C CYS A 57 -3.26 20.37 -5.86
N ALA A 58 -2.07 19.81 -5.53
CA ALA A 58 -1.02 20.54 -4.82
C ALA A 58 -0.46 21.73 -5.59
N THR A 59 -0.61 21.77 -6.92
CA THR A 59 -0.17 22.89 -7.75
C THR A 59 -1.18 24.06 -7.81
N LEU A 60 -2.37 23.87 -7.27
CA LEU A 60 -3.38 24.92 -7.18
C LEU A 60 -3.02 25.91 -6.06
N PRO A 61 -3.40 27.19 -6.20
CA PRO A 61 -3.05 28.24 -5.24
C PRO A 61 -3.77 28.10 -3.88
N TYR A 62 -4.81 27.30 -3.81
CA TYR A 62 -5.62 27.08 -2.59
C TYR A 62 -6.04 25.63 -2.46
N PRO A 63 -6.29 25.14 -1.22
CA PRO A 63 -6.72 23.77 -1.00
C PRO A 63 -8.12 23.53 -1.56
N THR A 64 -8.29 22.40 -2.25
CA THR A 64 -9.58 21.99 -2.80
C THR A 64 -10.15 20.82 -2.00
N MET A 65 -11.48 20.73 -1.97
CA MET A 65 -12.16 19.59 -1.35
C MET A 65 -11.75 18.25 -2.02
N LEU A 66 -11.45 18.29 -3.32
CA LEU A 66 -10.92 17.13 -4.06
C LEU A 66 -9.57 16.69 -3.49
N ARG A 67 -8.66 17.63 -3.17
CA ARG A 67 -7.36 17.31 -2.57
C ARG A 67 -7.53 16.62 -1.22
N VAL A 68 -8.40 17.14 -0.36
CA VAL A 68 -8.70 16.52 0.94
C VAL A 68 -9.26 15.10 0.76
N ALA A 69 -10.21 14.93 -0.16
CA ALA A 69 -10.84 13.62 -0.41
C ALA A 69 -9.83 12.57 -0.92
N VAL A 70 -9.00 12.91 -1.90
CA VAL A 70 -8.00 11.96 -2.42
C VAL A 70 -6.92 11.66 -1.39
N SER A 71 -6.51 12.62 -0.57
CA SER A 71 -5.55 12.38 0.51
C SER A 71 -6.13 11.45 1.59
N ILE A 72 -7.42 11.58 1.93
CA ILE A 72 -8.10 10.63 2.82
C ILE A 72 -8.05 9.21 2.26
N ILE A 73 -8.35 9.06 0.96
CA ILE A 73 -8.31 7.75 0.29
C ILE A 73 -6.89 7.20 0.31
N GLY A 74 -5.88 7.99 -0.03
CA GLY A 74 -4.47 7.61 0.02
C GLY A 74 -4.03 7.14 1.42
N TYR A 75 -4.38 7.91 2.46
CA TYR A 75 -4.11 7.55 3.85
C TYR A 75 -4.73 6.21 4.27
N ALA A 76 -5.97 5.95 3.83
CA ALA A 76 -6.67 4.71 4.13
C ALA A 76 -6.08 3.51 3.37
N LEU A 77 -5.78 3.67 2.08
CA LEU A 77 -5.39 2.56 1.22
C LEU A 77 -3.95 2.07 1.45
N ARG A 78 -3.01 2.93 1.85
CA ARG A 78 -1.60 2.54 2.04
C ARG A 78 -1.43 1.37 3.03
N PRO A 79 -1.91 1.41 4.28
CA PRO A 79 -1.81 0.27 5.19
C PRO A 79 -2.70 -0.90 4.78
N ILE A 80 -3.85 -0.66 4.15
CA ILE A 80 -4.73 -1.72 3.65
C ILE A 80 -4.03 -2.58 2.60
N ASN A 81 -3.26 -1.97 1.69
CA ASN A 81 -2.51 -2.71 0.67
C ASN A 81 -1.52 -3.70 1.32
N ILE A 82 -0.74 -3.27 2.31
CA ILE A 82 0.19 -4.14 3.03
C ILE A 82 -0.57 -5.25 3.78
N CYS A 83 -1.73 -4.93 4.36
CA CYS A 83 -2.60 -5.92 5.00
C CYS A 83 -3.02 -7.03 4.03
N PHE A 84 -3.38 -6.69 2.79
CA PHE A 84 -3.71 -7.70 1.77
C PHE A 84 -2.52 -8.58 1.42
N VAL A 85 -1.32 -8.03 1.30
CA VAL A 85 -0.08 -8.80 1.07
C VAL A 85 0.15 -9.81 2.22
N ILE A 86 -0.06 -9.39 3.47
CA ILE A 86 0.05 -10.30 4.64
C ILE A 86 -0.99 -11.43 4.56
N ILE A 87 -2.25 -11.09 4.25
CA ILE A 87 -3.33 -12.09 4.16
C ILE A 87 -3.05 -13.09 3.04
N LEU A 88 -2.48 -12.64 1.92
CA LEU A 88 -2.02 -13.49 0.84
C LEU A 88 -0.89 -14.41 1.30
N SER A 89 0.16 -13.85 1.93
CA SER A 89 1.32 -14.60 2.42
C SER A 89 0.95 -15.65 3.47
N CYS A 90 -0.02 -15.36 4.33
CA CYS A 90 -0.50 -16.31 5.33
C CYS A 90 -1.35 -17.45 4.75
N GLY A 91 -2.01 -17.23 3.60
CA GLY A 91 -2.88 -18.21 2.98
C GLY A 91 -3.94 -18.79 3.94
N ASN A 92 -4.02 -20.12 4.01
CA ASN A 92 -4.89 -20.84 4.93
C ASN A 92 -4.20 -21.26 6.25
N ARG A 93 -2.92 -20.90 6.44
CA ARG A 93 -2.11 -21.30 7.60
C ARG A 93 -2.47 -20.58 8.90
N VAL A 94 -3.25 -19.50 8.82
CA VAL A 94 -3.74 -18.74 9.98
C VAL A 94 -5.26 -18.73 10.08
N SER A 95 -5.76 -18.71 11.34
CA SER A 95 -7.18 -18.73 11.62
C SER A 95 -7.90 -17.49 11.12
N GLN A 96 -9.20 -17.57 10.83
CA GLN A 96 -10.02 -16.43 10.42
C GLN A 96 -10.10 -15.36 11.52
N LYS A 97 -10.07 -15.75 12.79
CA LYS A 97 -10.04 -14.81 13.93
C LYS A 97 -8.77 -13.96 13.89
N PHE A 98 -7.63 -14.57 13.60
CA PHE A 98 -6.36 -13.88 13.50
C PHE A 98 -6.31 -12.94 12.29
N LYS A 99 -6.89 -13.33 11.13
CA LYS A 99 -7.02 -12.45 9.96
C LYS A 99 -7.84 -11.19 10.25
N LYS A 100 -8.92 -11.32 11.03
CA LYS A 100 -9.71 -10.16 11.51
C LYS A 100 -8.89 -9.25 12.43
N PHE A 101 -8.08 -9.84 13.30
CA PHE A 101 -7.17 -9.07 14.17
C PHE A 101 -6.12 -8.30 13.37
N ILE A 102 -5.53 -8.94 12.34
CA ILE A 102 -4.60 -8.28 11.43
C ILE A 102 -5.26 -7.05 10.76
N ALA A 103 -6.52 -7.12 10.39
CA ALA A 103 -7.21 -6.01 9.71
C ALA A 103 -7.45 -4.79 10.63
N LEU A 104 -7.39 -4.95 11.96
CA LEU A 104 -7.77 -3.92 12.92
C LEU A 104 -6.98 -2.59 12.78
N PRO A 105 -5.64 -2.57 12.66
CA PRO A 105 -4.90 -1.31 12.50
C PRO A 105 -5.28 -0.55 11.22
N GLY A 106 -5.51 -1.28 10.12
CA GLY A 106 -5.97 -0.67 8.86
C GLY A 106 -7.38 -0.08 8.98
N ILE A 107 -8.29 -0.77 9.66
CA ILE A 107 -9.65 -0.27 9.93
C ILE A 107 -9.59 1.00 10.80
N LEU A 108 -8.80 0.98 11.87
CA LEU A 108 -8.63 2.15 12.74
C LEU A 108 -8.07 3.35 11.97
N ASN A 109 -7.04 3.14 11.14
CA ASN A 109 -6.49 4.20 10.30
C ASN A 109 -7.54 4.73 9.30
N THR A 110 -8.35 3.85 8.71
CA THR A 110 -9.43 4.24 7.78
C THR A 110 -10.52 5.07 8.48
N LEU A 111 -10.76 4.86 9.77
CA LEU A 111 -11.70 5.66 10.57
C LEU A 111 -11.08 7.00 10.99
N ILE A 112 -9.77 7.07 11.17
CA ILE A 112 -9.05 8.31 11.52
C ILE A 112 -8.94 9.26 10.32
N ALA A 113 -8.64 8.75 9.13
CA ALA A 113 -8.38 9.57 7.96
C ALA A 113 -9.50 10.57 7.62
N PRO A 114 -10.82 10.22 7.66
CA PRO A 114 -11.91 11.16 7.41
C PRO A 114 -12.02 12.32 8.41
N THR A 115 -11.37 12.26 9.57
CA THR A 115 -11.33 13.39 10.52
C THR A 115 -10.69 14.64 9.93
N ALA A 116 -9.91 14.50 8.85
CA ALA A 116 -9.38 15.63 8.08
C ALA A 116 -10.45 16.54 7.49
N LEU A 117 -11.69 16.02 7.28
CA LEU A 117 -12.82 16.83 6.77
C LEU A 117 -13.37 17.81 7.82
N PHE A 118 -13.23 17.51 9.10
CA PHE A 118 -13.98 18.22 10.16
C PHE A 118 -13.09 18.87 11.22
N SER A 119 -11.94 18.29 11.53
CA SER A 119 -11.20 18.69 12.74
C SER A 119 -9.69 18.84 12.54
N GLY A 120 -9.13 18.49 11.39
CA GLY A 120 -7.69 18.51 11.16
C GLY A 120 -6.88 17.54 12.08
N VAL A 121 -7.55 16.64 12.79
CA VAL A 121 -6.90 15.69 13.73
C VAL A 121 -5.94 14.76 12.99
N CYS A 122 -6.31 14.29 11.79
CA CYS A 122 -5.41 13.52 10.95
C CYS A 122 -4.45 14.45 10.18
N PHE A 123 -4.99 15.33 9.37
CA PHE A 123 -4.25 16.35 8.63
C PHE A 123 -5.19 17.49 8.23
N SER A 124 -4.60 18.61 7.81
CA SER A 124 -5.29 19.75 7.21
C SER A 124 -4.42 20.37 6.11
N TYR A 125 -4.96 21.35 5.41
CA TYR A 125 -4.22 22.15 4.46
C TYR A 125 -4.28 23.62 4.89
N SER A 126 -3.13 24.32 4.82
CA SER A 126 -3.07 25.77 5.05
C SER A 126 -3.74 26.52 3.89
N ASP A 127 -3.98 27.82 4.06
CA ASP A 127 -4.49 28.70 2.99
C ASP A 127 -3.57 28.74 1.77
N LYS A 128 -2.27 28.45 1.96
CA LYS A 128 -1.27 28.33 0.89
C LYS A 128 -1.22 26.94 0.26
N ASN A 129 -2.20 26.10 0.54
CA ASN A 129 -2.26 24.73 0.04
C ASN A 129 -1.10 23.82 0.51
N GLU A 130 -0.48 24.11 1.67
CA GLU A 130 0.56 23.30 2.27
C GLU A 130 -0.06 22.23 3.17
N PHE A 131 0.49 21.03 3.13
CA PHE A 131 0.03 19.92 3.96
C PHE A 131 0.50 20.08 5.41
N VAL A 132 -0.43 20.06 6.35
CA VAL A 132 -0.17 20.18 7.79
C VAL A 132 -0.64 18.91 8.47
N ARG A 133 0.28 18.20 9.15
CA ARG A 133 -0.05 17.00 9.93
C ARG A 133 -0.71 17.34 11.24
N GLY A 134 -1.83 16.68 11.50
CA GLY A 134 -2.48 16.73 12.80
C GLY A 134 -1.86 15.74 13.81
N PRO A 135 -2.38 15.71 15.06
CA PRO A 135 -1.90 14.82 16.12
C PRO A 135 -1.92 13.33 15.75
N LEU A 136 -2.89 12.88 14.97
CA LEU A 136 -2.99 11.51 14.47
C LEU A 136 -2.49 11.35 13.03
N GLY A 137 -1.78 12.34 12.48
CA GLY A 137 -1.27 12.33 11.10
C GLY A 137 -0.20 11.27 10.80
N TYR A 138 0.31 10.60 11.82
CA TYR A 138 1.23 9.47 11.67
C TYR A 138 0.53 8.10 11.70
N SER A 139 -0.80 8.05 11.85
CA SER A 139 -1.54 6.78 11.97
C SER A 139 -1.32 5.82 10.81
N ALA A 140 -1.25 6.32 9.57
CA ALA A 140 -0.97 5.50 8.40
C ALA A 140 0.45 4.89 8.43
N PHE A 141 1.46 5.66 8.88
CA PHE A 141 2.83 5.18 9.02
C PHE A 141 2.96 4.14 10.13
N VAL A 142 2.30 4.36 11.27
CA VAL A 142 2.27 3.42 12.40
C VAL A 142 1.59 2.11 11.97
N ALA A 143 0.45 2.18 11.30
CA ALA A 143 -0.25 1.00 10.79
C ALA A 143 0.59 0.24 9.74
N SER A 144 1.23 0.95 8.80
CA SER A 144 2.10 0.36 7.79
C SER A 144 3.35 -0.27 8.40
N GLY A 145 4.01 0.41 9.33
CA GLY A 145 5.15 -0.12 10.07
C GLY A 145 4.81 -1.38 10.86
N PHE A 146 3.67 -1.39 11.55
CA PHE A 146 3.15 -2.59 12.22
C PHE A 146 2.98 -3.74 11.23
N TYR A 147 2.39 -3.50 10.07
CA TYR A 147 2.20 -4.53 9.05
C TYR A 147 3.51 -5.05 8.47
N LEU A 148 4.51 -4.19 8.23
CA LEU A 148 5.81 -4.63 7.74
C LEU A 148 6.52 -5.53 8.75
N ILE A 149 6.51 -5.15 10.03
CA ILE A 149 7.05 -5.98 11.13
C ILE A 149 6.28 -7.32 11.22
N LEU A 150 4.96 -7.26 11.16
CA LEU A 150 4.11 -8.44 11.22
C LEU A 150 4.35 -9.38 10.03
N LEU A 151 4.56 -8.83 8.82
CA LEU A 151 4.89 -9.61 7.62
C LEU A 151 6.17 -10.42 7.86
N VAL A 152 7.24 -9.80 8.34
CA VAL A 152 8.52 -10.46 8.62
C VAL A 152 8.35 -11.55 9.69
N ILE A 153 7.67 -11.23 10.81
CA ILE A 153 7.46 -12.19 11.92
C ILE A 153 6.65 -13.41 11.45
N LEU A 154 5.53 -13.16 10.77
CA LEU A 154 4.65 -14.22 10.31
C LEU A 154 5.33 -15.12 9.27
N THR A 155 6.04 -14.51 8.32
CA THR A 155 6.75 -15.26 7.29
C THR A 155 7.83 -16.13 7.92
N ASN A 156 8.66 -15.58 8.79
CA ASN A 156 9.66 -16.38 9.51
C ASN A 156 9.03 -17.51 10.34
N LYS A 157 7.90 -17.26 11.01
CA LYS A 157 7.24 -18.27 11.84
C LYS A 157 6.58 -19.38 11.02
N LEU A 158 5.97 -19.03 9.88
CA LEU A 158 5.21 -19.98 9.06
C LEU A 158 6.09 -20.83 8.14
N TYR A 159 7.27 -20.30 7.76
CA TYR A 159 8.12 -20.92 6.74
C TYR A 159 9.51 -21.35 7.24
N LYS A 160 9.72 -21.35 8.55
CA LYS A 160 11.03 -21.61 9.19
C LYS A 160 11.65 -22.98 8.88
N THR A 161 10.86 -23.97 8.47
CA THR A 161 11.32 -25.36 8.36
C THR A 161 11.39 -25.90 6.94
N GLU A 162 10.64 -25.37 5.98
CA GLU A 162 10.52 -25.99 4.66
C GLU A 162 10.72 -25.02 3.47
N HIS A 163 10.60 -23.71 3.67
CA HIS A 163 10.56 -22.73 2.58
C HIS A 163 11.35 -21.44 2.90
N THR A 164 12.68 -21.55 2.87
CA THR A 164 13.59 -20.42 3.14
C THR A 164 13.40 -19.27 2.13
N TYR A 165 12.99 -19.58 0.90
CA TYR A 165 12.81 -18.58 -0.15
C TYR A 165 11.60 -17.67 0.10
N GLU A 166 10.50 -18.18 0.67
CA GLU A 166 9.33 -17.35 1.03
C GLU A 166 9.69 -16.31 2.09
N ALA A 167 10.50 -16.72 3.08
CA ALA A 167 10.99 -15.80 4.10
C ALA A 167 11.89 -14.71 3.49
N LEU A 168 12.76 -15.06 2.56
CA LEU A 168 13.62 -14.09 1.86
C LEU A 168 12.82 -13.09 1.05
N ILE A 169 11.78 -13.52 0.33
CA ILE A 169 10.91 -12.63 -0.45
C ILE A 169 10.16 -11.66 0.46
N ALA A 170 9.60 -12.14 1.57
CA ALA A 170 8.91 -11.26 2.50
C ALA A 170 9.84 -10.25 3.17
N ILE A 171 11.06 -10.66 3.54
CA ILE A 171 12.09 -9.76 4.05
C ILE A 171 12.47 -8.74 2.98
N PHE A 172 12.67 -9.16 1.74
CA PHE A 172 12.97 -8.26 0.63
C PHE A 172 11.86 -7.23 0.43
N ILE A 173 10.58 -7.66 0.41
CA ILE A 173 9.43 -6.76 0.32
C ILE A 173 9.41 -5.78 1.50
N ALA A 174 9.62 -6.25 2.73
CA ALA A 174 9.62 -5.40 3.92
C ALA A 174 10.75 -4.37 3.87
N VAL A 175 11.97 -4.78 3.52
CA VAL A 175 13.14 -3.89 3.44
C VAL A 175 12.97 -2.85 2.34
N THR A 176 12.58 -3.26 1.13
CA THR A 176 12.39 -2.33 -0.01
C THR A 176 11.29 -1.32 0.26
N ASN A 177 10.15 -1.74 0.84
CA ASN A 177 9.09 -0.80 1.22
C ASN A 177 9.53 0.13 2.36
N THR A 178 10.31 -0.35 3.34
CA THR A 178 10.85 0.51 4.41
C THR A 178 11.77 1.57 3.83
N ILE A 179 12.68 1.19 2.92
CA ILE A 179 13.57 2.13 2.24
C ILE A 179 12.74 3.15 1.44
N ALA A 180 11.74 2.71 0.69
CA ALA A 180 10.86 3.59 -0.07
C ALA A 180 10.16 4.62 0.83
N VAL A 181 9.60 4.17 1.97
CA VAL A 181 8.96 5.06 2.96
C VAL A 181 9.95 6.10 3.50
N ILE A 182 11.18 5.70 3.81
CA ILE A 182 12.23 6.62 4.30
C ILE A 182 12.57 7.64 3.21
N LEU A 183 12.78 7.20 1.97
CA LEU A 183 13.13 8.08 0.86
C LEU A 183 12.00 9.08 0.54
N GLU A 184 10.74 8.65 0.53
CA GLU A 184 9.61 9.57 0.34
C GLU A 184 9.44 10.53 1.52
N ALA A 185 9.58 10.04 2.77
CA ALA A 185 9.34 10.86 3.95
C ALA A 185 10.41 11.93 4.19
N PHE A 186 11.68 11.64 3.90
CA PHE A 186 12.83 12.51 4.21
C PHE A 186 13.44 13.19 2.99
N PHE A 187 13.36 12.57 1.81
CA PHE A 187 14.01 13.06 0.60
C PHE A 187 13.02 13.52 -0.47
N HIS A 188 11.71 13.39 -0.22
CA HIS A 188 10.63 13.79 -1.14
C HIS A 188 10.72 13.13 -2.54
N TYR A 189 11.16 11.86 -2.59
CA TYR A 189 11.14 11.05 -3.80
C TYR A 189 9.76 10.40 -3.97
N ASP A 190 8.84 11.07 -4.65
CA ASP A 190 7.47 10.61 -4.81
C ASP A 190 7.33 9.33 -5.65
N GLY A 191 6.37 8.48 -5.32
CA GLY A 191 5.97 7.30 -6.09
C GLY A 191 6.78 6.01 -5.82
N LEU A 192 7.79 6.04 -4.96
CA LEU A 192 8.61 4.87 -4.64
C LEU A 192 7.81 3.80 -3.89
N ILE A 193 6.94 4.19 -2.96
CA ILE A 193 6.12 3.26 -2.19
C ILE A 193 5.18 2.47 -3.12
N ASN A 194 4.57 3.13 -4.10
CA ASN A 194 3.69 2.49 -5.06
C ASN A 194 4.46 1.52 -5.96
N THR A 195 5.65 1.91 -6.42
CA THR A 195 6.51 1.08 -7.25
C THR A 195 7.02 -0.14 -6.50
N THR A 196 7.52 0.03 -5.28
CA THR A 196 7.99 -1.09 -4.45
C THR A 196 6.86 -2.03 -4.06
N GLY A 197 5.65 -1.48 -3.83
CA GLY A 197 4.44 -2.27 -3.61
C GLY A 197 4.07 -3.14 -4.81
N ALA A 198 4.05 -2.57 -6.02
CA ALA A 198 3.77 -3.31 -7.26
C ALA A 198 4.82 -4.40 -7.53
N VAL A 199 6.10 -4.07 -7.40
CA VAL A 199 7.22 -5.01 -7.56
C VAL A 199 7.13 -6.12 -6.51
N GLY A 200 6.82 -5.80 -5.26
CA GLY A 200 6.65 -6.78 -4.19
C GLY A 200 5.54 -7.79 -4.48
N VAL A 201 4.38 -7.32 -4.94
CA VAL A 201 3.27 -8.21 -5.36
C VAL A 201 3.67 -9.07 -6.56
N ALA A 202 4.41 -8.51 -7.54
CA ALA A 202 4.90 -9.25 -8.69
C ALA A 202 5.90 -10.36 -8.32
N PHE A 203 6.86 -10.07 -7.45
CA PHE A 203 7.79 -11.10 -6.94
C PHE A 203 7.07 -12.21 -6.18
N TYR A 204 6.09 -11.84 -5.35
CA TYR A 204 5.32 -12.83 -4.63
C TYR A 204 4.48 -13.71 -5.56
N TYR A 205 3.90 -13.14 -6.61
CA TYR A 205 3.21 -13.89 -7.66
C TYR A 205 4.15 -14.87 -8.38
N MET A 206 5.30 -14.39 -8.85
CA MET A 206 6.29 -15.24 -9.54
C MET A 206 6.70 -16.43 -8.67
N TYR A 207 6.97 -16.17 -7.39
CA TYR A 207 7.30 -17.23 -6.45
C TYR A 207 6.21 -18.29 -6.29
N LEU A 208 4.94 -17.89 -6.25
CA LEU A 208 3.84 -18.86 -6.11
C LEU A 208 3.54 -19.64 -7.40
N THR A 209 4.13 -19.23 -8.54
CA THR A 209 3.94 -19.90 -9.84
C THR A 209 5.10 -20.82 -10.22
N THR A 210 6.23 -20.73 -9.54
CA THR A 210 7.39 -21.64 -9.66
C THR A 210 7.29 -22.78 -8.66
#